data_4d417aa7f2fe28e1f7919255a0d958e6
#
_entry.id   4d417aa7f2fe28e1f7919255a0d958e6
#
_cell.length_a   1.000
_cell.length_b   1.000
_cell.length_c   1.000
_cell.angle_alpha   90.00
_cell.angle_beta   90.00
_cell.angle_gamma   90.00
#
_symmetry.space_group_name_H-M   'P 1'
#
loop_
_entity.id
_entity.type
_entity.pdbx_description
1 polymer ?
#
loop_
_entity_poly.entity_id
_entity_poly.type
_entity_poly.pdbx_seq_one_letter_code
_entity_poly.pdbx_strand_id
1 'polypeptide(L)'
;MHGAEQVTPAQQQSPTHDIVIVGGGLVGASLGCALAPLIERYGWRVAIIEANALPQSAEETTWQPSFDARASAIAEGSAQRFRQLGVWEAMQVEATPINRIHISERGRLGATRLNAQELGVAALGHVIPNAWMGRVLHQKLQQLPIEWHCPATVAQMTPTA
;
A
#
# COMPACT_ATOMS: atom_id res chain seq x y z
N MET A 1 -27.68 52.90 9.95
CA MET A 1 -27.14 52.36 8.68
C MET A 1 -26.42 51.10 9.04
N HIS A 2 -27.05 49.93 8.86
CA HIS A 2 -26.45 48.61 9.07
C HIS A 2 -26.00 48.11 7.73
N GLY A 3 -24.68 48.01 7.54
CA GLY A 3 -24.10 47.36 6.37
C GLY A 3 -24.31 45.86 6.45
N ALA A 4 -25.08 45.30 5.55
CA ALA A 4 -25.21 43.88 5.40
C ALA A 4 -23.92 43.36 4.72
N GLU A 5 -23.16 42.62 5.49
CA GLU A 5 -21.99 41.88 4.99
C GLU A 5 -22.48 40.75 4.09
N GLN A 6 -22.27 40.88 2.78
CA GLN A 6 -22.61 39.87 1.80
C GLN A 6 -21.59 38.72 1.96
N VAL A 7 -22.05 37.61 2.53
CA VAL A 7 -21.30 36.34 2.51
C VAL A 7 -21.27 35.83 1.07
N THR A 8 -20.13 35.97 0.45
CA THR A 8 -19.87 35.40 -0.88
C THR A 8 -19.98 33.87 -0.80
N PRO A 9 -20.81 33.21 -1.62
CA PRO A 9 -20.87 31.74 -1.63
C PRO A 9 -19.50 31.19 -1.97
N ALA A 10 -19.00 30.28 -1.14
CA ALA A 10 -17.77 29.54 -1.41
C ALA A 10 -17.89 28.89 -2.79
N GLN A 11 -17.03 29.30 -3.70
CA GLN A 11 -16.92 28.67 -5.01
C GLN A 11 -16.63 27.18 -4.77
N GLN A 12 -17.57 26.33 -5.14
CA GLN A 12 -17.36 24.88 -5.19
C GLN A 12 -16.24 24.63 -6.20
N GLN A 13 -15.02 24.51 -5.70
CA GLN A 13 -13.90 24.08 -6.51
C GLN A 13 -14.19 22.65 -6.96
N SER A 14 -14.17 22.42 -8.27
CA SER A 14 -14.25 21.05 -8.81
C SER A 14 -13.19 20.17 -8.15
N PRO A 15 -13.52 18.92 -7.79
CA PRO A 15 -12.56 18.04 -7.14
C PRO A 15 -11.31 17.93 -8.00
N THR A 16 -10.17 18.16 -7.40
CA THR A 16 -8.86 18.08 -8.11
C THR A 16 -8.42 16.64 -8.32
N HIS A 17 -8.90 15.71 -7.49
CA HIS A 17 -8.58 14.29 -7.55
C HIS A 17 -9.84 13.43 -7.44
N ASP A 18 -9.83 12.27 -8.10
CA ASP A 18 -10.90 11.30 -8.02
C ASP A 18 -10.70 10.35 -6.83
N ILE A 19 -9.43 10.08 -6.48
CA ILE A 19 -9.04 9.28 -5.31
C ILE A 19 -7.87 9.94 -4.61
N VAL A 20 -7.96 10.02 -3.28
CA VAL A 20 -6.86 10.44 -2.41
C VAL A 20 -6.56 9.32 -1.42
N ILE A 21 -5.33 8.82 -1.43
CA ILE A 21 -4.83 7.80 -0.50
C ILE A 21 -4.08 8.52 0.62
N VAL A 22 -4.47 8.28 1.87
CA VAL A 22 -3.78 8.83 3.03
C VAL A 22 -2.83 7.78 3.61
N GLY A 23 -1.54 8.07 3.51
CA GLY A 23 -0.44 7.20 3.89
C GLY A 23 0.17 6.43 2.71
N GLY A 24 1.47 6.63 2.47
CA GLY A 24 2.26 5.96 1.43
C GLY A 24 2.95 4.68 1.89
N GLY A 25 2.58 4.12 3.06
CA GLY A 25 3.11 2.86 3.57
C GLY A 25 2.70 1.64 2.74
N LEU A 26 3.01 0.42 3.21
CA LEU A 26 2.79 -0.83 2.45
C LEU A 26 1.36 -0.96 1.90
N VAL A 27 0.35 -0.59 2.69
CA VAL A 27 -1.06 -0.70 2.29
C VAL A 27 -1.42 0.34 1.24
N GLY A 28 -1.12 1.62 1.49
CA GLY A 28 -1.41 2.71 0.55
C GLY A 28 -0.65 2.56 -0.75
N ALA A 29 0.63 2.16 -0.68
CA ALA A 29 1.44 1.88 -1.86
C ALA A 29 0.87 0.70 -2.68
N SER A 30 0.42 -0.38 -2.02
CA SER A 30 -0.24 -1.50 -2.70
C SER A 30 -1.54 -1.07 -3.37
N LEU A 31 -2.35 -0.23 -2.71
CA LEU A 31 -3.58 0.32 -3.29
C LEU A 31 -3.25 1.20 -4.50
N GLY A 32 -2.27 2.09 -4.40
CA GLY A 32 -1.82 2.92 -5.52
C GLY A 32 -1.43 2.09 -6.74
N CYS A 33 -0.65 1.02 -6.54
CA CYS A 33 -0.31 0.08 -7.61
C CYS A 33 -1.56 -0.62 -8.19
N ALA A 34 -2.53 -0.98 -7.35
CA ALA A 34 -3.76 -1.63 -7.79
C ALA A 34 -4.67 -0.72 -8.62
N LEU A 35 -4.56 0.59 -8.46
CA LEU A 35 -5.31 1.57 -9.23
C LEU A 35 -4.73 1.83 -10.63
N ALA A 36 -3.52 1.36 -10.94
CA ALA A 36 -2.87 1.61 -12.22
C ALA A 36 -3.77 1.32 -13.45
N PRO A 37 -4.48 0.15 -13.54
CA PRO A 37 -5.35 -0.13 -14.69
C PRO A 37 -6.54 0.83 -14.80
N LEU A 38 -7.02 1.37 -13.67
CA LEU A 38 -8.13 2.32 -13.64
C LEU A 38 -7.68 3.72 -14.03
N ILE A 39 -6.48 4.11 -13.61
CA ILE A 39 -5.82 5.34 -14.02
C ILE A 39 -5.64 5.34 -15.54
N GLU A 40 -5.08 4.28 -16.09
CA GLU A 40 -4.85 4.15 -17.54
C GLU A 40 -6.15 4.12 -18.33
N ARG A 41 -7.16 3.39 -17.85
CA ARG A 41 -8.41 3.18 -18.59
C ARG A 41 -9.36 4.35 -18.51
N TYR A 42 -9.46 5.01 -17.36
CA TYR A 42 -10.49 6.02 -17.07
C TYR A 42 -9.91 7.42 -16.87
N GLY A 43 -8.58 7.58 -16.88
CA GLY A 43 -7.92 8.86 -16.64
C GLY A 43 -8.11 9.38 -15.21
N TRP A 44 -8.27 8.49 -14.22
CA TRP A 44 -8.47 8.89 -12.84
C TRP A 44 -7.25 9.64 -12.31
N ARG A 45 -7.53 10.74 -11.63
CA ARG A 45 -6.52 11.55 -10.93
C ARG A 45 -6.38 11.03 -9.52
N VAL A 46 -5.24 10.43 -9.23
CA VAL A 46 -4.95 9.82 -7.93
C VAL A 46 -3.86 10.59 -7.23
N ALA A 47 -4.05 10.89 -5.95
CA ALA A 47 -3.03 11.47 -5.10
C ALA A 47 -2.72 10.57 -3.90
N ILE A 48 -1.47 10.65 -3.41
CA ILE A 48 -1.03 10.06 -2.15
C ILE A 48 -0.55 11.17 -1.24
N ILE A 49 -1.12 11.25 -0.03
CA ILE A 49 -0.67 12.16 1.03
C ILE A 49 0.19 11.33 1.98
N GLU A 50 1.46 11.71 2.15
CA GLU A 50 2.40 11.01 3.01
C GLU A 50 3.11 11.99 3.96
N ALA A 51 3.14 11.63 5.25
CA ALA A 51 3.73 12.48 6.29
C ALA A 51 5.25 12.59 6.19
N ASN A 52 5.90 11.58 5.66
CA ASN A 52 7.35 11.54 5.50
C ASN A 52 7.76 12.05 4.11
N ALA A 53 8.91 12.68 4.02
CA ALA A 53 9.49 13.05 2.73
C ALA A 53 9.79 11.80 1.89
N LEU A 54 9.66 11.91 0.58
CA LEU A 54 10.07 10.84 -0.33
C LEU A 54 11.60 10.62 -0.26
N PRO A 55 12.06 9.38 -0.54
CA PRO A 55 13.49 9.09 -0.54
C PRO A 55 14.21 9.92 -1.60
N GLN A 56 15.39 10.43 -1.26
CA GLN A 56 16.22 11.20 -2.20
C GLN A 56 17.01 10.29 -3.14
N SER A 57 17.14 9.01 -2.80
CA SER A 57 17.80 8.00 -3.64
C SER A 57 17.08 6.66 -3.56
N ALA A 58 17.29 5.81 -4.57
CA ALA A 58 16.74 4.46 -4.60
C ALA A 58 17.31 3.54 -3.50
N GLU A 59 18.40 3.94 -2.87
CA GLU A 59 19.08 3.21 -1.79
C GLU A 59 18.47 3.51 -0.43
N GLU A 60 17.77 4.63 -0.28
CA GLU A 60 17.11 5.02 0.96
C GLU A 60 15.83 4.20 1.16
N THR A 61 15.91 3.14 1.95
CA THR A 61 14.82 2.17 2.16
C THR A 61 13.97 2.46 3.39
N THR A 62 14.45 3.30 4.32
CA THR A 62 13.82 3.54 5.63
C THR A 62 13.13 4.89 5.76
N TRP A 63 12.84 5.57 4.66
CA TRP A 63 12.17 6.86 4.63
C TRP A 63 10.74 6.85 5.20
N GLN A 64 10.10 5.70 5.20
CA GLN A 64 8.74 5.51 5.67
C GLN A 64 8.72 4.52 6.85
N PRO A 65 8.08 4.85 8.00
CA PRO A 65 8.14 4.02 9.21
C PRO A 65 7.67 2.57 9.05
N SER A 66 6.81 2.27 8.08
CA SER A 66 6.38 0.89 7.80
C SER A 66 7.41 0.08 7.01
N PHE A 67 8.44 0.72 6.45
CA PHE A 67 9.54 0.07 5.72
C PHE A 67 10.73 -0.19 6.64
N ASP A 68 10.44 -0.75 7.79
CA ASP A 68 11.42 -1.04 8.83
C ASP A 68 12.09 -2.42 8.64
N ALA A 69 12.92 -2.78 9.62
CA ALA A 69 13.66 -4.04 9.61
C ALA A 69 12.79 -5.29 9.89
N ARG A 70 11.48 -5.13 10.14
CA ARG A 70 10.57 -6.26 10.32
C ARG A 70 10.31 -6.95 8.98
N ALA A 71 9.90 -8.20 9.08
CA ALA A 71 9.40 -8.95 7.94
C ALA A 71 7.91 -9.27 8.14
N SER A 72 7.15 -9.27 7.07
CA SER A 72 5.75 -9.66 7.07
C SER A 72 5.55 -11.00 6.40
N ALA A 73 4.74 -11.85 7.02
CA ALA A 73 4.25 -13.06 6.40
C ALA A 73 3.01 -12.72 5.56
N ILE A 74 3.10 -12.89 4.26
CA ILE A 74 1.99 -12.72 3.33
C ILE A 74 1.48 -14.08 2.88
N ALA A 75 0.16 -14.25 2.85
CA ALA A 75 -0.46 -15.47 2.35
C ALA A 75 -0.25 -15.60 0.83
N GLU A 76 -0.30 -16.84 0.31
CA GLU A 76 -0.17 -17.09 -1.14
C GLU A 76 -1.19 -16.31 -1.97
N GLY A 77 -2.42 -16.10 -1.45
CA GLY A 77 -3.42 -15.26 -2.12
C GLY A 77 -2.97 -13.79 -2.30
N SER A 78 -2.21 -13.24 -1.34
CA SER A 78 -1.61 -11.90 -1.47
C SER A 78 -0.46 -11.91 -2.48
N ALA A 79 0.37 -12.94 -2.48
CA ALA A 79 1.41 -13.10 -3.49
C ALA A 79 0.83 -13.16 -4.92
N GLN A 80 -0.31 -13.84 -5.11
CA GLN A 80 -1.01 -13.85 -6.39
C GLN A 80 -1.49 -12.45 -6.80
N ARG A 81 -1.96 -11.62 -5.85
CA ARG A 81 -2.31 -10.22 -6.15
C ARG A 81 -1.08 -9.42 -6.57
N PHE A 82 0.04 -9.58 -5.90
CA PHE A 82 1.29 -8.92 -6.29
C PHE A 82 1.79 -9.37 -7.68
N ARG A 83 1.55 -10.63 -8.07
CA ARG A 83 1.79 -11.09 -9.45
C ARG A 83 0.92 -10.34 -10.45
N GLN A 84 -0.38 -10.18 -10.16
CA GLN A 84 -1.31 -9.42 -11.01
C GLN A 84 -0.92 -7.95 -11.14
N LEU A 85 -0.34 -7.36 -10.10
CA LEU A 85 0.17 -5.98 -10.11
C LEU A 85 1.54 -5.85 -10.82
N GLY A 86 2.16 -6.96 -11.22
CA GLY A 86 3.46 -6.97 -11.88
C GLY A 86 4.63 -6.57 -10.97
N VAL A 87 4.48 -6.75 -9.65
CA VAL A 87 5.52 -6.42 -8.66
C VAL A 87 6.13 -7.66 -8.00
N TRP A 88 5.55 -8.83 -8.22
CA TRP A 88 5.97 -10.06 -7.56
C TRP A 88 7.39 -10.51 -7.94
N GLU A 89 7.76 -10.40 -9.20
CA GLU A 89 9.09 -10.81 -9.67
C GLU A 89 10.22 -10.08 -8.93
N ALA A 90 10.02 -8.79 -8.65
CA ALA A 90 10.97 -8.05 -7.84
C ALA A 90 10.85 -8.40 -6.34
N MET A 91 9.63 -8.61 -5.83
CA MET A 91 9.43 -8.95 -4.40
C MET A 91 10.00 -10.30 -4.03
N GLN A 92 9.88 -11.30 -4.90
CA GLN A 92 10.30 -12.68 -4.61
C GLN A 92 11.80 -12.84 -4.42
N VAL A 93 12.61 -11.88 -4.85
CA VAL A 93 14.07 -11.90 -4.68
C VAL A 93 14.47 -12.03 -3.21
N GLU A 94 13.73 -11.36 -2.31
CA GLU A 94 13.95 -11.40 -0.87
C GLU A 94 12.85 -12.20 -0.13
N ALA A 95 12.02 -12.95 -0.87
CA ALA A 95 10.92 -13.70 -0.28
C ALA A 95 11.37 -15.10 0.15
N THR A 96 11.10 -15.46 1.39
CA THR A 96 11.30 -16.82 1.92
C THR A 96 9.98 -17.57 1.93
N PRO A 97 9.84 -18.74 1.25
CA PRO A 97 8.58 -19.48 1.21
C PRO A 97 8.24 -20.12 2.57
N ILE A 98 6.97 -20.06 2.93
CA ILE A 98 6.39 -20.75 4.09
C ILE A 98 5.85 -22.09 3.62
N ASN A 99 6.57 -23.17 3.90
CA ASN A 99 6.17 -24.52 3.46
C ASN A 99 5.33 -25.27 4.50
N ARG A 100 5.44 -24.89 5.77
CA ARG A 100 4.73 -25.53 6.87
C ARG A 100 4.22 -24.51 7.87
N ILE A 101 2.99 -24.68 8.33
CA ILE A 101 2.41 -23.89 9.42
C ILE A 101 1.95 -24.86 10.51
N HIS A 102 2.37 -24.59 11.74
CA HIS A 102 1.91 -25.32 12.92
C HIS A 102 1.08 -24.38 13.80
N ILE A 103 -0.16 -24.75 14.03
CA ILE A 103 -1.10 -24.01 14.85
C ILE A 103 -1.43 -24.86 16.07
N SER A 104 -1.14 -24.34 17.26
CA SER A 104 -1.51 -24.95 18.54
C SER A 104 -2.02 -23.89 19.49
N GLU A 105 -3.00 -24.25 20.32
CA GLU A 105 -3.52 -23.36 21.35
C GLU A 105 -2.94 -23.73 22.71
N ARG A 106 -2.44 -22.72 23.42
CA ARG A 106 -1.86 -22.95 24.77
C ARG A 106 -2.95 -23.44 25.72
N GLY A 107 -2.69 -24.59 26.38
CA GLY A 107 -3.62 -25.17 27.34
C GLY A 107 -4.72 -26.07 26.73
N ARG A 108 -4.70 -26.29 25.41
CA ARG A 108 -5.58 -27.26 24.74
C ARG A 108 -4.77 -28.38 24.10
N LEU A 109 -5.35 -29.58 24.11
CA LEU A 109 -4.79 -30.73 23.39
C LEU A 109 -5.18 -30.63 21.91
N GLY A 110 -4.18 -30.86 21.06
CA GLY A 110 -4.33 -30.85 19.60
C GLY A 110 -3.51 -29.77 18.92
N ALA A 111 -3.14 -30.02 17.68
CA ALA A 111 -2.45 -29.08 16.81
C ALA A 111 -2.89 -29.31 15.38
N THR A 112 -3.07 -28.24 14.64
CA THR A 112 -3.28 -28.27 13.19
C THR A 112 -1.94 -28.01 12.49
N ARG A 113 -1.63 -28.85 11.53
CA ARG A 113 -0.44 -28.68 10.68
C ARG A 113 -0.88 -28.54 9.25
N LEU A 114 -0.39 -27.49 8.59
CA LEU A 114 -0.56 -27.28 7.17
C LEU A 114 0.79 -27.50 6.49
N ASN A 115 0.79 -28.25 5.39
CA ASN A 115 1.96 -28.53 4.59
C ASN A 115 1.65 -28.19 3.12
N ALA A 116 2.47 -27.33 2.51
CA ALA A 116 2.29 -26.91 1.13
C ALA A 116 2.24 -28.11 0.17
N GLN A 117 3.11 -29.11 0.37
CA GLN A 117 3.20 -30.27 -0.48
C GLN A 117 1.90 -31.11 -0.42
N GLU A 118 1.32 -31.29 0.78
CA GLU A 118 0.07 -32.04 0.96
C GLU A 118 -1.13 -31.34 0.32
N LEU A 119 -1.07 -29.99 0.27
CA LEU A 119 -2.09 -29.16 -0.37
C LEU A 119 -1.86 -28.94 -1.86
N GLY A 120 -0.78 -29.46 -2.42
CA GLY A 120 -0.46 -29.32 -3.84
C GLY A 120 -0.10 -27.91 -4.29
N VAL A 121 0.37 -27.05 -3.36
CA VAL A 121 0.78 -25.67 -3.64
C VAL A 121 2.29 -25.50 -3.48
N ALA A 122 2.87 -24.53 -4.18
CA ALA A 122 4.31 -24.26 -4.10
C ALA A 122 4.74 -23.72 -2.72
N ALA A 123 3.88 -22.91 -2.09
CA ALA A 123 4.07 -22.39 -0.75
C ALA A 123 2.70 -22.02 -0.14
N LEU A 124 2.62 -21.96 1.20
CA LEU A 124 1.45 -21.47 1.93
C LEU A 124 1.41 -19.94 2.00
N GLY A 125 2.55 -19.33 1.78
CA GLY A 125 2.80 -17.90 1.81
C GLY A 125 4.29 -17.62 1.77
N HIS A 126 4.66 -16.37 2.03
CA HIS A 126 6.05 -15.93 1.96
C HIS A 126 6.35 -14.92 3.07
N VAL A 127 7.53 -14.99 3.63
CA VAL A 127 8.06 -13.97 4.55
C VAL A 127 8.93 -13.02 3.73
N ILE A 128 8.61 -11.72 3.77
CA ILE A 128 9.33 -10.70 3.00
C ILE A 128 9.68 -9.53 3.92
N PRO A 129 10.91 -9.00 3.87
CA PRO A 129 11.28 -7.78 4.60
C PRO A 129 10.40 -6.59 4.19
N ASN A 130 9.86 -5.85 5.16
CA ASN A 130 9.00 -4.69 4.90
C ASN A 130 9.71 -3.62 4.09
N ALA A 131 10.98 -3.36 4.40
CA ALA A 131 11.81 -2.42 3.65
C ALA A 131 11.90 -2.79 2.16
N TRP A 132 12.05 -4.09 1.86
CA TRP A 132 12.10 -4.56 0.48
C TRP A 132 10.76 -4.44 -0.24
N MET A 133 9.66 -4.85 0.40
CA MET A 133 8.32 -4.66 -0.17
C MET A 133 8.04 -3.19 -0.46
N GLY A 134 8.36 -2.31 0.49
CA GLY A 134 8.19 -0.87 0.34
C GLY A 134 8.97 -0.31 -0.85
N ARG A 135 10.24 -0.70 -0.98
CA ARG A 135 11.09 -0.32 -2.11
C ARG A 135 10.49 -0.72 -3.45
N VAL A 136 10.06 -1.97 -3.58
CA VAL A 136 9.48 -2.49 -4.83
C VAL A 136 8.18 -1.77 -5.18
N LEU A 137 7.29 -1.58 -4.20
CA LEU A 137 6.02 -0.87 -4.41
C LEU A 137 6.26 0.59 -4.80
N HIS A 138 7.17 1.28 -4.11
CA HIS A 138 7.49 2.66 -4.41
C HIS A 138 8.08 2.83 -5.82
N GLN A 139 9.00 1.96 -6.23
CA GLN A 139 9.53 1.96 -7.61
C GLN A 139 8.43 1.77 -8.65
N LYS A 140 7.42 0.95 -8.37
CA LYS A 140 6.27 0.80 -9.26
C LYS A 140 5.41 2.06 -9.30
N LEU A 141 5.15 2.68 -8.15
CA LEU A 141 4.37 3.92 -8.07
C LEU A 141 5.02 5.09 -8.80
N GLN A 142 6.35 5.18 -8.83
CA GLN A 142 7.07 6.21 -9.57
C GLN A 142 6.84 6.14 -11.10
N GLN A 143 6.37 5.00 -11.60
CA GLN A 143 6.04 4.82 -13.01
C GLN A 143 4.60 5.22 -13.35
N LEU A 144 3.79 5.54 -12.35
CA LEU A 144 2.38 5.87 -12.49
C LEU A 144 2.16 7.37 -12.35
N PRO A 145 1.18 7.96 -13.04
CA PRO A 145 0.83 9.37 -12.93
C PRO A 145 0.05 9.65 -11.63
N ILE A 146 0.67 9.35 -10.48
CA ILE A 146 0.13 9.59 -9.14
C ILE A 146 0.79 10.84 -8.57
N GLU A 147 -0.02 11.77 -8.11
CA GLU A 147 0.46 12.99 -7.45
C GLU A 147 0.84 12.70 -6.00
N TRP A 148 2.02 13.13 -5.58
CA TRP A 148 2.50 12.98 -4.20
C TRP A 148 2.45 14.31 -3.46
N HIS A 149 1.74 14.33 -2.35
CA HIS A 149 1.79 15.40 -1.36
C HIS A 149 2.59 14.93 -0.16
N CYS A 150 3.88 15.23 -0.12
CA CYS A 150 4.81 14.80 0.93
C CYS A 150 5.97 15.82 1.11
N PRO A 151 6.37 16.13 2.33
CA PRO A 151 5.71 15.71 3.56
C PRO A 151 4.41 16.49 3.78
N ALA A 152 3.29 15.78 4.02
CA ALA A 152 2.00 16.39 4.30
C ALA A 152 1.11 15.49 5.16
N THR A 153 0.25 16.10 5.96
CA THR A 153 -0.72 15.39 6.80
C THR A 153 -2.11 15.96 6.58
N VAL A 154 -3.12 15.11 6.69
CA VAL A 154 -4.53 15.53 6.60
C VAL A 154 -4.93 16.17 7.92
N ALA A 155 -5.25 17.46 7.90
CA ALA A 155 -5.71 18.18 9.09
C ALA A 155 -7.21 17.94 9.34
N GLN A 156 -8.01 17.90 8.27
CA GLN A 156 -9.46 17.76 8.39
C GLN A 156 -10.06 17.15 7.12
N MET A 157 -11.09 16.34 7.28
CA MET A 157 -11.96 15.88 6.19
C MET A 157 -13.38 16.36 6.43
N THR A 158 -13.98 16.99 5.44
CA THR A 158 -15.36 17.45 5.50
C THR A 158 -16.14 16.75 4.39
N PRO A 159 -17.11 15.87 4.73
CA PRO A 159 -17.97 15.26 3.74
C PRO A 159 -18.77 16.35 3.01
N THR A 160 -18.85 16.25 1.70
CA THR A 160 -19.81 17.02 0.89
C THR A 160 -21.09 16.21 0.72
N ALA A 161 -22.24 16.86 0.94
CA ALA A 161 -23.55 16.24 0.77
C ALA A 161 -23.86 15.96 -0.72
#